data_7a0c901b6b5c0e5fbe78b7ec85b1fcd9
#
_entry.id   7a0c901b6b5c0e5fbe78b7ec85b1fcd9
#
_cell.length_a   1.000
_cell.length_b   1.000
_cell.length_c   1.000
_cell.angle_alpha   90.00
_cell.angle_beta   90.00
_cell.angle_gamma   90.00
#
_symmetry.space_group_name_H-M   'P 1'
#
loop_
_entity.id
_entity.type
_entity.pdbx_description
1 polymer ?
#
loop_
_entity_poly.entity_id
_entity_poly.type
_entity_poly.pdbx_seq_one_letter_code
_entity_poly.pdbx_strand_id
1 'polypeptide(L)'
;MNQKQQKCLSAICRCGKVKFEAVGRPILTASCYCASCQEAGSRFEQLPSAPPILNPDGGTDYVLYRKDRVQCVTGQEYLEEHRLKPDSPTRRVIATCCNSGMFLDFTKGHWLTMYRNRFPAGAPPLEMRVMTQDRRDGVALADDLPNYDGHSGRFMLRLIAAWIAMGLRRPEITLGKTVRKSQ
;
A
#
# COMPACT_ATOMS: atom_id res chain seq x y z
N MET A 1 -5.44 34.72 -3.88
CA MET A 1 -5.66 33.43 -3.19
C MET A 1 -4.62 32.45 -3.69
N ASN A 2 -3.62 32.16 -2.86
CA ASN A 2 -2.43 31.39 -3.25
C ASN A 2 -2.78 29.90 -3.18
N GLN A 3 -3.15 29.27 -4.30
CA GLN A 3 -3.27 27.81 -4.39
C GLN A 3 -1.84 27.26 -4.29
N LYS A 4 -1.41 26.93 -3.07
CA LYS A 4 -0.23 26.07 -2.87
C LYS A 4 -0.45 24.81 -3.70
N GLN A 5 0.29 24.70 -4.80
CA GLN A 5 0.29 23.55 -5.70
C GLN A 5 0.52 22.29 -4.85
N GLN A 6 -0.56 21.55 -4.59
CA GLN A 6 -0.47 20.33 -3.79
C GLN A 6 0.37 19.33 -4.57
N LYS A 7 1.47 18.89 -3.97
CA LYS A 7 2.35 17.87 -4.56
C LYS A 7 1.51 16.65 -4.91
N CYS A 8 1.50 16.26 -6.17
CA CYS A 8 0.86 15.05 -6.67
C CYS A 8 1.94 14.00 -6.95
N LEU A 9 1.78 12.80 -6.43
CA LEU A 9 2.67 11.68 -6.69
C LEU A 9 1.91 10.63 -7.51
N SER A 10 2.58 10.10 -8.54
CA SER A 10 2.03 9.04 -9.37
C SER A 10 2.57 7.68 -8.92
N ALA A 11 1.67 6.73 -8.66
CA ALA A 11 2.00 5.32 -8.48
C ALA A 11 1.64 4.56 -9.76
N ILE A 12 2.62 3.87 -10.34
CA ILE A 12 2.50 3.28 -11.69
C ILE A 12 2.88 1.80 -11.62
N CYS A 13 2.11 0.94 -12.29
CA CYS A 13 2.47 -0.45 -12.45
C CYS A 13 3.70 -0.59 -13.38
N ARG A 14 4.38 -1.74 -13.34
CA ARG A 14 5.63 -1.96 -14.08
C ARG A 14 5.52 -1.67 -15.58
N CYS A 15 4.41 -2.03 -16.22
CA CYS A 15 4.23 -1.82 -17.68
C CYS A 15 3.60 -0.46 -18.04
N GLY A 16 3.27 0.38 -17.06
CA GLY A 16 2.73 1.72 -17.27
C GLY A 16 1.22 1.81 -17.52
N LYS A 17 0.51 0.70 -17.73
CA LYS A 17 -0.93 0.72 -18.08
C LYS A 17 -1.82 1.19 -16.93
N VAL A 18 -1.47 0.84 -15.69
CA VAL A 18 -2.21 1.27 -14.49
C VAL A 18 -1.49 2.41 -13.83
N LYS A 19 -2.19 3.51 -13.63
CA LYS A 19 -1.68 4.71 -12.96
C LYS A 19 -2.67 5.20 -11.91
N PHE A 20 -2.16 5.45 -10.72
CA PHE A 20 -2.84 6.16 -9.64
C PHE A 20 -2.18 7.51 -9.41
N GLU A 21 -2.96 8.49 -9.01
CA GLU A 21 -2.50 9.76 -8.48
C GLU A 21 -2.86 9.91 -7.01
N ALA A 22 -1.87 10.31 -6.22
CA ALA A 22 -2.01 10.59 -4.79
C ALA A 22 -1.68 12.05 -4.52
N VAL A 23 -2.66 12.80 -4.04
CA VAL A 23 -2.58 14.25 -3.87
C VAL A 23 -2.23 14.62 -2.44
N GLY A 24 -1.28 15.54 -2.29
CA GLY A 24 -0.85 16.06 -0.99
C GLY A 24 0.17 15.18 -0.28
N ARG A 25 0.26 15.34 1.05
CA ARG A 25 1.19 14.55 1.87
C ARG A 25 0.60 13.20 2.25
N PRO A 26 1.41 12.14 2.25
CA PRO A 26 0.98 10.86 2.83
C PRO A 26 0.70 11.01 4.33
N ILE A 27 -0.05 10.07 4.87
CA ILE A 27 -0.26 9.96 6.32
C ILE A 27 1.07 9.61 6.98
N LEU A 28 1.74 8.59 6.44
CA LEU A 28 3.07 8.14 6.85
C LEU A 28 3.65 7.17 5.82
N THR A 29 4.92 6.82 6.01
CA THR A 29 5.61 5.77 5.28
C THR A 29 6.18 4.76 6.27
N ALA A 30 6.06 3.47 5.98
CA ALA A 30 6.58 2.43 6.85
C ALA A 30 6.98 1.18 6.07
N SER A 31 7.98 0.47 6.58
CA SER A 31 8.24 -0.92 6.18
C SER A 31 7.53 -1.86 7.16
N CYS A 32 6.73 -2.79 6.65
CA CYS A 32 5.93 -3.72 7.45
C CYS A 32 6.46 -5.14 7.34
N TYR A 33 6.67 -5.78 8.49
CA TYR A 33 7.20 -7.15 8.59
C TYR A 33 6.14 -8.19 9.00
N CYS A 34 4.85 -7.81 9.11
CA CYS A 34 3.83 -8.76 9.57
C CYS A 34 3.71 -9.98 8.64
N ALA A 35 3.40 -11.13 9.23
CA ALA A 35 3.28 -12.41 8.53
C ALA A 35 2.38 -12.33 7.27
N SER A 36 1.26 -11.59 7.36
CA SER A 36 0.35 -11.44 6.21
C SER A 36 0.93 -10.61 5.06
N CYS A 37 1.82 -9.65 5.32
CA CYS A 37 2.51 -8.90 4.27
C CYS A 37 3.59 -9.77 3.61
N GLN A 38 4.35 -10.52 4.39
CA GLN A 38 5.35 -11.44 3.88
C GLN A 38 4.72 -12.56 3.04
N GLU A 39 3.61 -13.16 3.50
CA GLU A 39 2.86 -14.17 2.77
C GLU A 39 2.32 -13.63 1.44
N ALA A 40 1.70 -12.46 1.46
CA ALA A 40 1.17 -11.85 0.25
C ALA A 40 2.27 -11.48 -0.75
N GLY A 41 3.38 -10.91 -0.27
CA GLY A 41 4.54 -10.61 -1.11
C GLY A 41 5.06 -11.86 -1.79
N SER A 42 5.30 -12.94 -1.02
CA SER A 42 5.78 -14.23 -1.55
C SER A 42 4.82 -14.83 -2.60
N ARG A 43 3.51 -14.75 -2.36
CA ARG A 43 2.51 -15.25 -3.34
C ARG A 43 2.50 -14.43 -4.62
N PHE A 44 2.59 -13.12 -4.52
CA PHE A 44 2.52 -12.24 -5.71
C PHE A 44 3.79 -12.29 -6.53
N GLU A 45 4.96 -12.43 -5.91
CA GLU A 45 6.23 -12.58 -6.62
C GLU A 45 6.34 -13.88 -7.42
N GLN A 46 5.51 -14.89 -7.11
CA GLN A 46 5.39 -16.12 -7.89
C GLN A 46 4.54 -15.96 -9.17
N LEU A 47 3.80 -14.87 -9.31
CA LEU A 47 3.02 -14.62 -10.52
C LEU A 47 3.97 -14.32 -11.71
N PRO A 48 3.61 -14.75 -12.94
CA PRO A 48 4.45 -14.55 -14.10
C PRO A 48 4.88 -13.09 -14.30
N SER A 49 6.16 -12.84 -14.40
CA SER A 49 6.74 -11.51 -14.61
C SER A 49 6.37 -10.45 -13.54
N ALA A 50 5.91 -10.86 -12.39
CA ALA A 50 5.63 -9.94 -11.29
C ALA A 50 6.90 -9.22 -10.84
N PRO A 51 6.84 -7.91 -10.60
CA PRO A 51 7.97 -7.21 -10.01
C PRO A 51 8.06 -7.49 -8.51
N PRO A 52 9.27 -7.43 -7.92
CA PRO A 52 9.45 -7.69 -6.50
C PRO A 52 8.62 -6.74 -5.63
N ILE A 53 8.14 -7.26 -4.51
CA ILE A 53 7.37 -6.57 -3.49
C ILE A 53 8.14 -6.55 -2.17
N LEU A 54 8.72 -7.70 -1.82
CA LEU A 54 9.49 -7.85 -0.59
C LEU A 54 10.88 -7.26 -0.74
N ASN A 55 11.33 -6.59 0.31
CA ASN A 55 12.72 -6.24 0.47
C ASN A 55 13.56 -7.49 0.79
N PRO A 56 14.89 -7.45 0.61
CA PRO A 56 15.78 -8.57 0.95
C PRO A 56 15.64 -9.05 2.40
N ASP A 57 15.28 -8.14 3.33
CA ASP A 57 15.04 -8.42 4.74
C ASP A 57 13.61 -8.94 5.04
N GLY A 58 12.79 -9.16 4.00
CA GLY A 58 11.42 -9.64 4.11
C GLY A 58 10.38 -8.57 4.43
N GLY A 59 10.78 -7.32 4.63
CA GLY A 59 9.87 -6.18 4.82
C GLY A 59 9.15 -5.79 3.54
N THR A 60 8.02 -5.14 3.68
CA THR A 60 7.30 -4.51 2.57
C THR A 60 7.15 -3.02 2.82
N ASP A 61 7.65 -2.23 1.89
CA ASP A 61 7.63 -0.77 1.99
C ASP A 61 6.32 -0.18 1.49
N TYR A 62 5.71 0.68 2.29
CA TYR A 62 4.43 1.29 2.03
C TYR A 62 4.43 2.81 2.18
N VAL A 63 3.55 3.43 1.41
CA VAL A 63 3.14 4.83 1.54
C VAL A 63 1.64 4.86 1.82
N LEU A 64 1.25 5.35 2.98
CA LEU A 64 -0.15 5.40 3.40
C LEU A 64 -0.76 6.75 3.04
N TYR A 65 -1.87 6.70 2.30
CA TYR A 65 -2.65 7.88 1.93
C TYR A 65 -4.09 7.78 2.42
N ARG A 66 -4.72 8.91 2.62
CA ARG A 66 -6.17 8.99 2.79
C ARG A 66 -6.85 8.50 1.50
N LYS A 67 -7.91 7.72 1.62
CA LYS A 67 -8.65 7.20 0.45
C LYS A 67 -9.22 8.29 -0.45
N ASP A 68 -9.63 9.43 0.14
CA ASP A 68 -10.18 10.57 -0.60
C ASP A 68 -9.11 11.38 -1.36
N ARG A 69 -7.85 10.98 -1.28
CA ARG A 69 -6.72 11.63 -1.96
C ARG A 69 -6.02 10.75 -2.98
N VAL A 70 -6.57 9.57 -3.24
CA VAL A 70 -6.01 8.63 -4.21
C VAL A 70 -7.05 8.32 -5.26
N GLN A 71 -6.67 8.47 -6.52
CA GLN A 71 -7.54 8.21 -7.67
C GLN A 71 -6.83 7.33 -8.69
N CYS A 72 -7.54 6.34 -9.24
CA CYS A 72 -7.09 5.63 -10.43
C CYS A 72 -7.32 6.53 -11.65
N VAL A 73 -6.24 6.83 -12.39
CA VAL A 73 -6.28 7.69 -13.57
C VAL A 73 -6.42 6.88 -14.85
N THR A 74 -5.72 5.75 -14.92
CA THR A 74 -5.76 4.84 -16.08
C THR A 74 -5.69 3.39 -15.64
N GLY A 75 -6.24 2.48 -16.46
CA GLY A 75 -6.07 1.04 -16.31
C GLY A 75 -6.90 0.40 -15.20
N GLN A 76 -8.02 1.01 -14.82
CA GLN A 76 -8.91 0.47 -13.79
C GLN A 76 -9.42 -0.94 -14.14
N GLU A 77 -9.57 -1.25 -15.42
CA GLU A 77 -9.98 -2.55 -15.95
C GLU A 77 -8.98 -3.68 -15.69
N TYR A 78 -7.72 -3.34 -15.42
CA TYR A 78 -6.66 -4.29 -15.08
C TYR A 78 -6.51 -4.53 -13.58
N LEU A 79 -7.34 -3.93 -12.74
CA LEU A 79 -7.23 -4.08 -11.29
C LEU A 79 -7.99 -5.33 -10.84
N GLU A 80 -7.30 -6.19 -10.11
CA GLU A 80 -7.87 -7.41 -9.54
C GLU A 80 -7.60 -7.49 -8.04
N GLU A 81 -8.64 -7.90 -7.30
CA GLU A 81 -8.61 -8.06 -5.85
C GLU A 81 -8.16 -9.45 -5.44
N HIS A 82 -7.25 -9.51 -4.48
CA HIS A 82 -6.79 -10.74 -3.85
C HIS A 82 -6.92 -10.65 -2.33
N ARG A 83 -7.37 -11.74 -1.72
CA ARG A 83 -7.44 -11.90 -0.27
C ARG A 83 -6.66 -13.15 0.14
N LEU A 84 -5.92 -13.08 1.25
CA LEU A 84 -5.23 -14.26 1.80
C LEU A 84 -6.23 -15.27 2.38
N LYS A 85 -7.34 -14.77 2.93
CA LYS A 85 -8.47 -15.55 3.43
C LYS A 85 -9.76 -14.92 2.88
N PRO A 86 -10.76 -15.72 2.48
CA PRO A 86 -12.00 -15.21 1.87
C PRO A 86 -12.66 -14.08 2.66
N ASP A 87 -12.74 -14.23 3.98
CA ASP A 87 -13.42 -13.30 4.88
C ASP A 87 -12.52 -12.18 5.41
N SER A 88 -11.28 -12.08 4.93
CA SER A 88 -10.36 -11.04 5.37
C SER A 88 -10.90 -9.65 5.03
N PRO A 89 -10.96 -8.71 5.99
CA PRO A 89 -11.28 -7.32 5.69
C PRO A 89 -10.16 -6.60 4.92
N THR A 90 -9.01 -7.25 4.77
CA THR A 90 -7.88 -6.73 4.00
C THR A 90 -7.86 -7.37 2.62
N ARG A 91 -7.99 -6.53 1.59
CA ARG A 91 -7.78 -6.91 0.19
C ARG A 91 -6.49 -6.30 -0.33
N ARG A 92 -5.87 -6.98 -1.24
CA ARG A 92 -4.71 -6.51 -1.98
C ARG A 92 -5.07 -6.42 -3.44
N VAL A 93 -4.61 -5.38 -4.11
CA VAL A 93 -4.96 -5.13 -5.49
C VAL A 93 -3.70 -5.18 -6.34
N ILE A 94 -3.76 -6.00 -7.37
CA ILE A 94 -2.70 -6.12 -8.38
C ILE A 94 -3.17 -5.56 -9.72
N ALA A 95 -2.23 -5.14 -10.55
CA ALA A 95 -2.43 -4.79 -11.94
C ALA A 95 -2.13 -6.03 -12.79
N THR A 96 -3.18 -6.73 -13.27
CA THR A 96 -3.08 -8.00 -14.01
C THR A 96 -2.31 -7.89 -15.33
N CYS A 97 -2.19 -6.68 -15.88
CA CYS A 97 -1.40 -6.44 -17.09
C CYS A 97 0.10 -6.75 -16.96
N CYS A 98 0.63 -6.82 -15.72
CA CYS A 98 2.03 -7.12 -15.43
C CYS A 98 2.25 -7.65 -14.00
N ASN A 99 1.20 -8.11 -13.36
CA ASN A 99 1.17 -8.67 -12.00
C ASN A 99 1.84 -7.78 -10.94
N SER A 100 1.78 -6.46 -11.13
CA SER A 100 2.30 -5.50 -10.15
C SER A 100 1.35 -5.35 -8.98
N GLY A 101 1.81 -5.58 -7.75
CA GLY A 101 1.08 -5.15 -6.55
C GLY A 101 0.95 -3.63 -6.55
N MET A 102 -0.27 -3.11 -6.43
CA MET A 102 -0.54 -1.67 -6.43
C MET A 102 -0.78 -1.13 -5.02
N PHE A 103 -1.66 -1.77 -4.27
CA PHE A 103 -1.97 -1.35 -2.91
C PHE A 103 -2.64 -2.45 -2.10
N LEU A 104 -2.65 -2.23 -0.79
CA LEU A 104 -3.43 -2.95 0.20
C LEU A 104 -4.51 -2.02 0.72
N ASP A 105 -5.74 -2.52 0.79
CA ASP A 105 -6.90 -1.82 1.31
C ASP A 105 -7.51 -2.59 2.48
N PHE A 106 -7.46 -2.00 3.66
CA PHE A 106 -8.28 -2.43 4.78
C PHE A 106 -9.68 -1.83 4.58
N THR A 107 -10.65 -2.65 4.16
CA THR A 107 -11.96 -2.16 3.71
C THR A 107 -12.71 -1.35 4.77
N LYS A 108 -12.49 -1.66 6.06
CA LYS A 108 -13.05 -0.91 7.18
C LYS A 108 -12.28 0.37 7.55
N GLY A 109 -11.13 0.60 6.89
CA GLY A 109 -10.27 1.76 7.14
C GLY A 109 -10.57 2.94 6.21
N HIS A 110 -10.01 4.09 6.55
CA HIS A 110 -10.12 5.35 5.81
C HIS A 110 -8.85 5.67 4.98
N TRP A 111 -7.86 4.77 5.00
CA TRP A 111 -6.59 4.92 4.29
C TRP A 111 -6.37 3.81 3.28
N LEU A 112 -5.50 4.09 2.32
CA LEU A 112 -4.97 3.17 1.34
C LEU A 112 -3.47 3.00 1.57
N THR A 113 -3.00 1.76 1.58
CA THR A 113 -1.59 1.42 1.79
C THR A 113 -0.97 1.03 0.46
N MET A 114 -0.29 1.99 -0.18
CA MET A 114 0.29 1.80 -1.52
C MET A 114 1.70 1.23 -1.43
N TYR A 115 2.06 0.31 -2.32
CA TYR A 115 3.42 -0.21 -2.40
C TYR A 115 4.38 0.91 -2.82
N ARG A 116 5.41 1.14 -2.00
CA ARG A 116 6.33 2.27 -2.16
C ARG A 116 7.12 2.22 -3.48
N ASN A 117 7.46 1.02 -3.94
CA ASN A 117 8.16 0.79 -5.20
C ASN A 117 7.31 1.07 -6.47
N ARG A 118 6.05 1.50 -6.30
CA ARG A 118 5.21 1.97 -7.42
C ARG A 118 5.34 3.47 -7.70
N PHE A 119 6.14 4.20 -6.93
CA PHE A 119 6.35 5.65 -7.07
C PHE A 119 7.70 5.94 -7.75
N PRO A 120 7.80 5.88 -9.10
CA PRO A 120 9.08 6.00 -9.80
C PRO A 120 9.73 7.39 -9.67
N ALA A 121 8.94 8.44 -9.51
CA ALA A 121 9.42 9.82 -9.37
C ALA A 121 9.86 10.18 -7.94
N GLY A 122 10.16 9.19 -7.11
CA GLY A 122 10.62 9.40 -5.74
C GLY A 122 9.50 9.30 -4.72
N ALA A 123 9.35 8.10 -4.16
CA ALA A 123 8.54 7.90 -2.97
C ALA A 123 9.13 8.69 -1.79
N PRO A 124 8.30 9.18 -0.86
CA PRO A 124 8.79 9.76 0.38
C PRO A 124 9.71 8.78 1.13
N PRO A 125 10.72 9.28 1.88
CA PRO A 125 11.59 8.42 2.67
C PRO A 125 10.77 7.63 3.70
N LEU A 126 11.25 6.44 4.06
CA LEU A 126 10.66 5.65 5.13
C LEU A 126 10.84 6.39 6.46
N GLU A 127 9.84 6.29 7.34
CA GLU A 127 9.84 6.94 8.64
C GLU A 127 10.01 5.95 9.79
N MET A 128 9.67 4.68 9.58
CA MET A 128 9.71 3.64 10.62
C MET A 128 9.57 2.23 10.04
N ARG A 129 9.92 1.24 10.86
CA ARG A 129 9.58 -0.17 10.65
C ARG A 129 8.55 -0.60 11.70
N VAL A 130 7.57 -1.40 11.27
CA VAL A 130 6.47 -1.86 12.13
C VAL A 130 6.28 -3.37 12.02
N MET A 131 5.70 -3.98 13.06
CA MET A 131 5.49 -5.43 13.15
C MET A 131 6.81 -6.21 13.06
N THR A 132 7.87 -5.67 13.64
CA THR A 132 9.22 -6.27 13.54
C THR A 132 9.36 -7.54 14.36
N GLN A 133 8.44 -7.81 15.26
CA GLN A 133 8.35 -9.10 15.97
C GLN A 133 8.13 -10.28 15.01
N ASP A 134 7.46 -10.05 13.87
CA ASP A 134 7.13 -11.08 12.87
C ASP A 134 8.21 -11.19 11.78
N ARG A 135 9.35 -10.49 11.91
CA ARG A 135 10.44 -10.59 10.94
C ARG A 135 10.97 -12.02 10.86
N ARG A 136 11.53 -12.40 9.75
CA ARG A 136 12.13 -13.72 9.56
C ARG A 136 13.27 -13.93 10.56
N ASP A 137 13.42 -15.16 11.03
CA ASP A 137 14.50 -15.52 11.92
C ASP A 137 15.87 -15.22 11.33
N GLY A 138 16.79 -14.73 12.14
CA GLY A 138 18.15 -14.38 11.73
C GLY A 138 18.28 -13.05 10.94
N VAL A 139 17.17 -12.35 10.66
CA VAL A 139 17.23 -11.05 9.99
C VAL A 139 17.54 -9.95 11.00
N ALA A 140 18.70 -9.31 10.85
CA ALA A 140 19.06 -8.10 11.58
C ALA A 140 18.49 -6.87 10.84
N LEU A 141 17.77 -6.01 11.54
CA LEU A 141 17.30 -4.73 10.99
C LEU A 141 18.33 -3.64 11.29
N ALA A 142 18.53 -2.75 10.31
CA ALA A 142 19.40 -1.61 10.52
C ALA A 142 18.83 -0.62 11.55
N ASP A 143 19.72 0.10 12.24
CA ASP A 143 19.36 1.11 13.26
C ASP A 143 19.29 2.52 12.66
N ASP A 144 18.85 2.62 11.41
CA ASP A 144 18.68 3.87 10.65
C ASP A 144 17.27 4.45 10.81
N LEU A 145 16.29 3.64 11.23
CA LEU A 145 14.90 4.03 11.44
C LEU A 145 14.37 3.40 12.75
N PRO A 146 13.41 4.04 13.41
CA PRO A 146 12.73 3.43 14.56
C PRO A 146 12.11 2.07 14.19
N ASN A 147 12.42 1.05 14.97
CA ASN A 147 11.90 -0.31 14.86
C ASN A 147 10.84 -0.55 15.94
N TYR A 148 9.63 -0.97 15.55
CA TYR A 148 8.52 -1.23 16.48
C TYR A 148 8.03 -2.66 16.30
N ASP A 149 7.94 -3.40 17.40
CA ASP A 149 7.44 -4.79 17.39
C ASP A 149 5.98 -4.91 16.94
N GLY A 150 5.17 -3.87 17.17
CA GLY A 150 3.81 -3.73 16.66
C GLY A 150 3.61 -2.43 15.91
N HIS A 151 2.36 -1.94 15.87
CA HIS A 151 2.07 -0.59 15.41
C HIS A 151 2.38 0.42 16.51
N SER A 152 3.21 1.41 16.22
CA SER A 152 3.56 2.44 17.21
C SER A 152 2.40 3.39 17.53
N GLY A 153 2.41 3.99 18.71
CA GLY A 153 1.43 5.03 19.07
C GLY A 153 1.42 6.20 18.05
N ARG A 154 2.61 6.60 17.54
CA ARG A 154 2.74 7.62 16.49
C ARG A 154 2.03 7.20 15.18
N PHE A 155 2.14 5.93 14.80
CA PHE A 155 1.44 5.37 13.64
C PHE A 155 -0.08 5.52 13.82
N MET A 156 -0.60 5.08 14.97
CA MET A 156 -2.04 5.13 15.25
C MET A 156 -2.57 6.57 15.33
N LEU A 157 -1.85 7.46 16.00
CA LEU A 157 -2.23 8.88 16.11
C LEU A 157 -2.33 9.56 14.73
N ARG A 158 -1.40 9.27 13.81
CA ARG A 158 -1.47 9.81 12.45
C ARG A 158 -2.67 9.29 11.66
N LEU A 159 -3.03 8.01 11.82
CA LEU A 159 -4.24 7.47 11.21
C LEU A 159 -5.49 8.16 11.77
N ILE A 160 -5.59 8.32 13.08
CA ILE A 160 -6.74 9.01 13.72
C ILE A 160 -6.83 10.46 13.24
N ALA A 161 -5.71 11.20 13.24
CA ALA A 161 -5.67 12.58 12.76
C ALA A 161 -6.12 12.69 11.29
N ALA A 162 -5.69 11.77 10.43
CA ALA A 162 -6.11 11.69 9.05
C ALA A 162 -7.62 11.43 8.93
N TRP A 163 -8.19 10.57 9.78
CA TRP A 163 -9.61 10.28 9.80
C TRP A 163 -10.45 11.49 10.23
N ILE A 164 -10.04 12.17 11.29
CA ILE A 164 -10.66 13.43 11.74
C ILE A 164 -10.63 14.46 10.60
N ALA A 165 -9.47 14.63 9.94
CA ALA A 165 -9.34 15.54 8.81
C ALA A 165 -10.17 15.18 7.57
N MET A 166 -10.74 13.96 7.51
CA MET A 166 -11.71 13.50 6.52
C MET A 166 -13.17 13.68 6.96
N GLY A 167 -13.42 14.28 8.12
CA GLY A 167 -14.75 14.34 8.72
C GLY A 167 -15.28 12.96 9.12
N LEU A 168 -14.41 12.08 9.59
CA LEU A 168 -14.71 10.70 10.03
C LEU A 168 -15.33 9.81 8.93
N ARG A 169 -15.19 10.21 7.65
CA ARG A 169 -15.69 9.44 6.51
C ARG A 169 -14.78 8.25 6.21
N ARG A 170 -15.33 7.24 5.54
CA ARG A 170 -14.61 6.05 5.06
C ARG A 170 -14.95 5.82 3.60
N PRO A 171 -14.35 6.55 2.66
CA PRO A 171 -14.60 6.35 1.24
C PRO A 171 -14.24 4.92 0.83
N GLU A 172 -15.02 4.37 -0.09
CA GLU A 172 -14.72 3.09 -0.71
C GLU A 172 -13.91 3.31 -1.98
N ILE A 173 -12.94 2.43 -2.22
CA ILE A 173 -12.21 2.38 -3.48
C ILE A 173 -12.94 1.39 -4.39
N THR A 174 -13.60 1.92 -5.42
CA THR A 174 -14.25 1.09 -6.43
C THR A 174 -13.20 0.57 -7.41
N LEU A 175 -13.08 -0.75 -7.50
CA LEU A 175 -12.34 -1.42 -8.57
C LEU A 175 -13.30 -1.56 -9.76
N GLY A 176 -12.81 -1.42 -10.99
CA GLY A 176 -13.60 -1.69 -12.19
C GLY A 176 -14.27 -3.06 -12.06
N LYS A 177 -15.42 -3.27 -12.71
CA LYS A 177 -16.22 -4.49 -12.59
C LYS A 177 -15.33 -5.73 -12.78
N THR A 178 -15.02 -6.40 -11.71
CA THR A 178 -14.45 -7.75 -11.76
C THR A 178 -15.55 -8.66 -12.26
N VAL A 179 -15.46 -9.09 -13.51
CA VAL A 179 -16.25 -10.24 -13.99
C VAL A 179 -15.74 -11.44 -13.20
N ARG A 180 -16.47 -11.84 -12.17
CA ARG A 180 -16.23 -13.12 -11.49
C ARG A 180 -16.36 -14.20 -12.56
N LYS A 181 -15.26 -14.77 -13.00
CA LYS A 181 -15.28 -16.10 -13.59
C LYS A 181 -15.48 -17.09 -12.43
N SER A 182 -16.70 -17.56 -12.29
CA SER A 182 -17.04 -18.78 -11.57
C SER A 182 -16.34 -19.94 -12.27
N GLN A 183 -15.42 -20.59 -11.61
CA GLN A 183 -15.10 -22.03 -11.73
C GLN A 183 -14.64 -22.53 -10.40
#